data_167380a9419e2ccd36b804539e1508a4
#
_entry.id   167380a9419e2ccd36b804539e1508a4
#
_cell.length_a   1.000
_cell.length_b   1.000
_cell.length_c   1.000
_cell.angle_alpha   90.00
_cell.angle_beta   90.00
_cell.angle_gamma   90.00
#
_symmetry.space_group_name_H-M   'P 1'
#
loop_
_entity.id
_entity.type
_entity.pdbx_description
1 polymer ?
#
loop_
_entity_poly.entity_id
_entity_poly.type
_entity_poly.pdbx_seq_one_letter_code
_entity_poly.pdbx_strand_id
1 'polypeptide(L)'
;MNSSVKSVAILASALVAAVQLSGCIVSADDGRSGPLPTGTLTVHWTIDGQRSSLDCADFGADRLELIIYDETGAEVDEVQPYCESFAVSDELLEGSYFADVTLVDSADRSATLTKTLDALDIIEGTDLDVSVDFPVDSFL
;
A
#
# COMPACT_ATOMS: atom_id res chain seq x y z
N MET A 1 -77.09 24.13 -32.48
CA MET A 1 -77.74 23.36 -31.40
C MET A 1 -76.69 22.87 -30.49
N ASN A 2 -76.57 23.53 -29.35
CA ASN A 2 -76.62 23.03 -27.97
C ASN A 2 -75.74 21.83 -27.70
N SER A 3 -74.82 21.80 -26.77
CA SER A 3 -75.04 22.05 -25.35
C SER A 3 -73.70 22.21 -24.62
N SER A 4 -73.71 23.18 -23.74
CA SER A 4 -72.80 23.34 -22.60
C SER A 4 -72.80 22.10 -21.72
N VAL A 5 -71.65 21.71 -21.28
CA VAL A 5 -71.49 20.98 -20.01
C VAL A 5 -70.30 21.60 -19.27
N LYS A 6 -70.56 22.15 -18.15
CA LYS A 6 -69.64 22.68 -17.15
C LYS A 6 -68.99 21.52 -16.46
N SER A 7 -67.68 21.54 -16.38
CA SER A 7 -66.95 20.60 -15.55
C SER A 7 -66.19 21.31 -14.45
N VAL A 8 -66.52 20.87 -13.27
CA VAL A 8 -66.07 21.33 -11.97
C VAL A 8 -64.59 21.01 -11.76
N ALA A 9 -63.85 22.02 -11.36
CA ALA A 9 -62.50 21.88 -10.86
C ALA A 9 -62.51 21.21 -9.47
N ILE A 10 -61.78 20.14 -9.33
CA ILE A 10 -61.45 19.59 -8.02
C ILE A 10 -59.93 19.72 -7.84
N LEU A 11 -59.59 20.71 -7.02
CA LEU A 11 -58.23 20.88 -6.47
C LEU A 11 -58.03 19.84 -5.39
N ALA A 12 -57.22 18.84 -5.67
CA ALA A 12 -56.68 17.94 -4.67
C ALA A 12 -55.27 18.38 -4.31
N SER A 13 -55.15 19.11 -3.21
CA SER A 13 -53.86 19.45 -2.61
C SER A 13 -53.32 18.24 -1.89
N ALA A 14 -52.37 17.57 -2.48
CA ALA A 14 -51.58 16.55 -1.78
C ALA A 14 -50.40 17.22 -1.06
N LEU A 15 -50.56 17.39 0.27
CA LEU A 15 -49.45 17.72 1.17
C LEU A 15 -48.55 16.51 1.27
N VAL A 16 -47.42 16.55 0.60
CA VAL A 16 -46.33 15.60 0.85
C VAL A 16 -45.51 16.10 2.04
N ALA A 17 -45.77 15.56 3.21
CA ALA A 17 -44.93 15.76 4.38
C ALA A 17 -43.61 15.01 4.16
N ALA A 18 -42.57 15.74 3.77
CA ALA A 18 -41.22 15.23 3.77
C ALA A 18 -40.74 15.08 5.22
N VAL A 19 -40.81 13.86 5.73
CA VAL A 19 -40.16 13.51 7.00
C VAL A 19 -38.66 13.46 6.73
N GLN A 20 -37.99 14.55 7.07
CA GLN A 20 -36.52 14.57 7.14
C GLN A 20 -36.12 13.79 8.39
N LEU A 21 -35.80 12.52 8.22
CA LEU A 21 -35.05 11.76 9.20
C LEU A 21 -33.62 12.33 9.22
N SER A 22 -33.44 13.35 10.06
CA SER A 22 -32.10 13.75 10.49
C SER A 22 -31.53 12.61 11.34
N GLY A 23 -31.00 11.58 10.67
CA GLY A 23 -30.19 10.58 11.33
C GLY A 23 -28.92 11.28 11.83
N CYS A 24 -28.91 11.65 13.11
CA CYS A 24 -27.65 11.88 13.79
C CYS A 24 -26.88 10.56 13.74
N ILE A 25 -25.95 10.44 12.80
CA ILE A 25 -24.87 9.48 12.91
C ILE A 25 -24.06 9.99 14.09
N VAL A 26 -24.31 9.43 15.26
CA VAL A 26 -23.36 9.53 16.36
C VAL A 26 -22.18 8.66 15.93
N SER A 27 -21.25 9.26 15.20
CA SER A 27 -19.89 8.73 15.11
C SER A 27 -19.39 8.74 16.54
N ALA A 28 -19.21 7.56 17.11
CA ALA A 28 -18.39 7.42 18.29
C ALA A 28 -16.97 7.80 17.85
N ASP A 29 -16.69 9.07 17.98
CA ASP A 29 -15.40 9.67 17.67
C ASP A 29 -14.51 9.31 18.86
N ASP A 30 -13.76 8.23 18.74
CA ASP A 30 -12.70 7.86 19.68
C ASP A 30 -11.53 8.86 19.57
N GLY A 31 -11.84 10.13 19.50
CA GLY A 31 -10.92 11.25 19.78
C GLY A 31 -9.61 11.30 18.97
N ARG A 32 -9.47 10.54 17.88
CA ARG A 32 -8.30 10.55 17.01
C ARG A 32 -8.70 10.93 15.59
N SER A 33 -9.01 12.19 15.37
CA SER A 33 -9.27 12.79 14.05
C SER A 33 -7.97 13.22 13.34
N GLY A 34 -6.85 12.57 13.60
CA GLY A 34 -5.58 12.82 12.93
C GLY A 34 -5.25 11.71 11.91
N PRO A 35 -4.35 11.96 10.96
CA PRO A 35 -3.77 10.89 10.15
C PRO A 35 -3.14 9.84 11.06
N LEU A 36 -3.22 8.58 10.64
CA LEU A 36 -2.57 7.49 11.38
C LEU A 36 -1.05 7.73 11.42
N PRO A 37 -0.38 7.40 12.53
CA PRO A 37 1.05 7.59 12.65
C PRO A 37 1.79 6.70 11.64
N THR A 38 2.69 7.29 10.86
CA THR A 38 3.50 6.60 9.86
C THR A 38 4.98 6.90 10.05
N GLY A 39 5.83 5.99 9.59
CA GLY A 39 7.26 6.17 9.42
C GLY A 39 7.68 5.63 8.06
N THR A 40 8.92 5.82 7.69
CA THR A 40 9.47 5.38 6.41
C THR A 40 10.41 4.19 6.62
N LEU A 41 10.22 3.14 5.82
CA LEU A 41 11.20 2.06 5.65
C LEU A 41 12.00 2.35 4.38
N THR A 42 13.33 2.43 4.48
CA THR A 42 14.21 2.50 3.32
C THR A 42 15.09 1.25 3.27
N VAL A 43 14.96 0.49 2.17
CA VAL A 43 15.77 -0.70 1.93
C VAL A 43 16.82 -0.39 0.87
N HIS A 44 18.08 -0.59 1.21
CA HIS A 44 19.22 -0.51 0.29
C HIS A 44 19.71 -1.93 -0.02
N TRP A 45 20.17 -2.15 -1.26
CA TRP A 45 20.78 -3.43 -1.62
C TRP A 45 22.07 -3.26 -2.39
N THR A 46 22.85 -4.31 -2.36
CA THR A 46 24.10 -4.46 -3.12
C THR A 46 24.13 -5.86 -3.74
N ILE A 47 24.91 -6.01 -4.79
CA ILE A 47 25.30 -7.31 -5.35
C ILE A 47 26.80 -7.45 -5.11
N ASP A 48 27.19 -8.46 -4.35
CA ASP A 48 28.60 -8.69 -3.95
C ASP A 48 29.26 -7.41 -3.36
N GLY A 49 28.51 -6.68 -2.54
CA GLY A 49 28.93 -5.43 -1.90
C GLY A 49 28.98 -4.22 -2.84
N GLN A 50 28.56 -4.33 -4.10
CA GLN A 50 28.62 -3.27 -5.10
C GLN A 50 27.24 -2.76 -5.50
N ARG A 51 27.19 -1.52 -5.97
CA ARG A 51 26.01 -0.88 -6.58
C ARG A 51 26.31 -0.57 -8.05
N SER A 52 26.39 -1.61 -8.85
CA SER A 52 26.68 -1.53 -10.28
C SER A 52 25.49 -2.03 -11.10
N SER A 53 24.97 -1.19 -11.99
CA SER A 53 23.89 -1.58 -12.90
C SER A 53 24.32 -2.73 -13.85
N LEU A 54 25.62 -2.88 -14.09
CA LEU A 54 26.16 -4.00 -14.87
C LEU A 54 25.97 -5.32 -14.14
N ASP A 55 26.10 -5.33 -12.81
CA ASP A 55 25.93 -6.56 -12.03
C ASP A 55 24.48 -7.03 -12.08
N CYS A 56 23.49 -6.11 -12.08
CA CYS A 56 22.10 -6.48 -12.30
C CYS A 56 21.90 -7.22 -13.62
N ALA A 57 22.48 -6.70 -14.70
CA ALA A 57 22.37 -7.31 -16.02
C ALA A 57 23.16 -8.64 -16.13
N ASP A 58 24.37 -8.68 -15.58
CA ASP A 58 25.25 -9.85 -15.64
C ASP A 58 24.68 -11.05 -14.88
N PHE A 59 23.96 -10.79 -13.78
CA PHE A 59 23.27 -11.80 -12.98
C PHE A 59 21.79 -12.01 -13.35
N GLY A 60 21.30 -11.31 -14.39
CA GLY A 60 19.95 -11.47 -14.89
C GLY A 60 18.85 -10.94 -13.97
N ALA A 61 19.19 -10.05 -13.04
CA ALA A 61 18.27 -9.41 -12.15
C ALA A 61 17.67 -8.15 -12.81
N ASP A 62 16.34 -8.08 -12.89
CA ASP A 62 15.60 -6.94 -13.47
C ASP A 62 15.04 -6.03 -12.37
N ARG A 63 14.47 -6.64 -11.34
CA ARG A 63 13.84 -5.94 -10.22
C ARG A 63 14.23 -6.55 -8.88
N LEU A 64 14.05 -5.76 -7.84
CA LEU A 64 13.98 -6.27 -6.48
C LEU A 64 12.49 -6.44 -6.14
N GLU A 65 12.11 -7.58 -5.61
CA GLU A 65 10.80 -7.83 -4.99
C GLU A 65 10.95 -7.70 -3.49
N LEU A 66 10.23 -6.76 -2.89
CA LEU A 66 10.16 -6.52 -1.45
C LEU A 66 8.73 -6.76 -1.01
N ILE A 67 8.48 -7.80 -0.24
CA ILE A 67 7.17 -8.12 0.32
C ILE A 67 7.22 -7.89 1.83
N ILE A 68 6.36 -7.02 2.31
CA ILE A 68 6.33 -6.59 3.71
C ILE A 68 5.16 -7.26 4.42
N TYR A 69 5.41 -7.82 5.59
CA TYR A 69 4.44 -8.51 6.42
C TYR A 69 4.35 -7.86 7.80
N ASP A 70 3.15 -7.84 8.36
CA ASP A 70 2.95 -7.47 9.76
C ASP A 70 3.37 -8.60 10.71
N GLU A 71 3.33 -8.33 12.01
CA GLU A 71 3.68 -9.30 13.06
C GLU A 71 2.80 -10.56 13.07
N THR A 72 1.64 -10.54 12.40
CA THR A 72 0.75 -11.72 12.27
C THR A 72 1.11 -12.57 11.06
N GLY A 73 2.01 -12.09 10.18
CA GLY A 73 2.37 -12.71 8.93
C GLY A 73 1.42 -12.38 7.77
N ALA A 74 0.56 -11.39 7.94
CA ALA A 74 -0.24 -10.88 6.83
C ALA A 74 0.59 -9.92 5.98
N GLU A 75 0.56 -10.12 4.66
CA GLU A 75 1.16 -9.19 3.70
C GLU A 75 0.46 -7.84 3.78
N VAL A 76 1.22 -6.77 3.96
CA VAL A 76 0.71 -5.40 4.07
C VAL A 76 1.11 -4.54 2.89
N ASP A 77 2.23 -4.83 2.24
CA ASP A 77 2.65 -4.15 1.02
C ASP A 77 3.63 -4.98 0.20
N GLU A 78 3.70 -4.68 -1.11
CA GLU A 78 4.64 -5.26 -2.06
C GLU A 78 5.20 -4.16 -2.97
N VAL A 79 6.51 -4.02 -3.05
CA VAL A 79 7.20 -3.00 -3.84
C VAL A 79 8.22 -3.66 -4.76
N GLN A 80 8.24 -3.29 -6.04
CA GLN A 80 9.11 -3.88 -7.05
C GLN A 80 9.93 -2.82 -7.83
N PRO A 81 10.93 -2.18 -7.20
CA PRO A 81 11.83 -1.26 -7.89
C PRO A 81 12.76 -1.98 -8.86
N TYR A 82 13.27 -1.27 -9.87
CA TYR A 82 14.32 -1.79 -10.73
C TYR A 82 15.58 -2.13 -9.94
N CYS A 83 16.26 -3.21 -10.31
CA CYS A 83 17.48 -3.67 -9.64
C CYS A 83 18.53 -2.56 -9.54
N GLU A 84 18.70 -1.78 -10.61
CA GLU A 84 19.68 -0.69 -10.71
C GLU A 84 19.36 0.55 -9.83
N SER A 85 18.20 0.59 -9.18
CA SER A 85 17.86 1.67 -8.25
C SER A 85 18.64 1.57 -6.95
N PHE A 86 19.01 0.37 -6.52
CA PHE A 86 19.77 0.07 -5.29
C PHE A 86 19.20 0.65 -4.00
N ALA A 87 18.02 1.22 -4.03
CA ALA A 87 17.26 1.67 -2.88
C ALA A 87 15.78 1.82 -3.21
N VAL A 88 14.93 1.59 -2.23
CA VAL A 88 13.50 1.87 -2.26
C VAL A 88 13.05 2.35 -0.89
N SER A 89 12.12 3.31 -0.87
CA SER A 89 11.50 3.79 0.37
C SER A 89 10.00 3.59 0.28
N ASP A 90 9.42 3.16 1.39
CA ASP A 90 7.99 2.95 1.53
C ASP A 90 7.48 3.52 2.85
N GLU A 91 6.26 4.06 2.86
CA GLU A 91 5.63 4.64 4.05
C GLU A 91 4.69 3.61 4.69
N LEU A 92 4.98 3.25 5.92
CA LEU A 92 4.24 2.25 6.68
C LEU A 92 3.63 2.87 7.94
N LEU A 93 2.53 2.30 8.41
CA LEU A 93 1.99 2.62 9.72
C LEU A 93 3.01 2.27 10.82
N GLU A 94 2.97 2.99 11.94
CA GLU A 94 3.74 2.61 13.11
C GLU A 94 3.43 1.17 13.55
N GLY A 95 4.49 0.36 13.72
CA GLY A 95 4.34 -1.05 14.07
C GLY A 95 5.62 -1.85 13.85
N SER A 96 5.54 -3.14 14.16
CA SER A 96 6.62 -4.10 13.92
C SER A 96 6.32 -4.95 12.69
N TYR A 97 7.29 -5.10 11.82
CA TYR A 97 7.19 -5.78 10.53
C TYR A 97 8.37 -6.73 10.32
N PHE A 98 8.23 -7.58 9.33
CA PHE A 98 9.34 -8.25 8.67
C PHE A 98 9.12 -8.20 7.16
N ALA A 99 10.16 -8.44 6.38
CA ALA A 99 10.06 -8.41 4.93
C ALA A 99 10.91 -9.49 4.27
N ASP A 100 10.41 -10.01 3.16
CA ASP A 100 11.16 -10.87 2.26
C ASP A 100 11.67 -10.05 1.08
N VAL A 101 12.94 -10.25 0.74
CA VAL A 101 13.63 -9.53 -0.32
C VAL A 101 14.25 -10.52 -1.28
N THR A 102 13.90 -10.39 -2.57
CA THR A 102 14.37 -11.29 -3.63
C THR A 102 14.71 -10.48 -4.87
N LEU A 103 15.82 -10.73 -5.53
CA LEU A 103 16.03 -10.23 -6.89
C LEU A 103 15.29 -11.16 -7.87
N VAL A 104 14.54 -10.57 -8.79
CA VAL A 104 13.77 -11.30 -9.80
C VAL A 104 14.17 -10.88 -11.21
N ASP A 105 14.02 -11.80 -12.16
CA ASP A 105 14.24 -11.52 -13.57
C ASP A 105 13.03 -10.82 -14.24
N SER A 106 13.15 -10.49 -15.51
CA SER A 106 12.10 -9.83 -16.28
C SER A 106 10.82 -10.67 -16.48
N ALA A 107 10.84 -11.95 -16.09
CA ALA A 107 9.70 -12.86 -16.14
C ALA A 107 9.17 -13.19 -14.73
N ASP A 108 9.50 -12.36 -13.73
CA ASP A 108 9.12 -12.50 -12.31
C ASP A 108 9.57 -13.83 -11.67
N ARG A 109 10.66 -14.39 -12.16
CA ARG A 109 11.28 -15.58 -11.56
C ARG A 109 12.41 -15.15 -10.64
N SER A 110 12.53 -15.81 -9.50
CA SER A 110 13.63 -15.56 -8.57
C SER A 110 14.98 -15.71 -9.26
N ALA A 111 15.78 -14.64 -9.26
CA ALA A 111 17.17 -14.67 -9.69
C ALA A 111 18.09 -14.99 -8.51
N THR A 112 17.64 -14.77 -7.26
CA THR A 112 18.37 -15.07 -6.04
C THR A 112 17.55 -15.88 -5.06
N LEU A 113 18.23 -16.41 -4.05
CA LEU A 113 17.59 -16.87 -2.83
C LEU A 113 16.94 -15.67 -2.12
N THR A 114 15.75 -15.88 -1.55
CA THR A 114 15.06 -14.87 -0.74
C THR A 114 15.82 -14.64 0.57
N LYS A 115 15.90 -13.37 0.96
CA LYS A 115 16.45 -12.95 2.25
C LYS A 115 15.35 -12.33 3.08
N THR A 116 15.22 -12.72 4.33
CA THR A 116 14.27 -12.15 5.27
C THR A 116 14.96 -11.05 6.09
N LEU A 117 14.30 -9.90 6.16
CA LEU A 117 14.65 -8.79 7.04
C LEU A 117 13.72 -8.83 8.25
N ASP A 118 14.28 -9.14 9.41
CA ASP A 118 13.53 -9.25 10.66
C ASP A 118 13.60 -7.95 11.47
N ALA A 119 12.66 -7.80 12.40
CA ALA A 119 12.63 -6.73 13.39
C ALA A 119 12.64 -5.31 12.78
N LEU A 120 11.76 -5.08 11.81
CA LEU A 120 11.55 -3.76 11.21
C LEU A 120 10.56 -2.97 12.07
N ASP A 121 11.08 -2.21 13.04
CA ASP A 121 10.25 -1.39 13.93
C ASP A 121 10.07 0.01 13.32
N ILE A 122 8.88 0.27 12.80
CA ILE A 122 8.48 1.56 12.22
C ILE A 122 7.94 2.46 13.32
N ILE A 123 8.56 3.62 13.48
CA ILE A 123 8.21 4.61 14.51
C ILE A 123 7.74 5.89 13.80
N GLU A 124 6.66 6.49 14.30
CA GLU A 124 6.09 7.73 13.75
C GLU A 124 7.15 8.80 13.49
N GLY A 125 7.15 9.33 12.27
CA GLY A 125 8.00 10.44 11.85
C GLY A 125 9.49 10.10 11.76
N THR A 126 9.87 8.81 11.78
CA THR A 126 11.27 8.38 11.63
C THR A 126 11.48 7.58 10.36
N ASP A 127 12.74 7.54 9.93
CA ASP A 127 13.19 6.70 8.81
C ASP A 127 13.99 5.52 9.37
N LEU A 128 13.60 4.31 9.00
CA LEU A 128 14.34 3.08 9.26
C LEU A 128 15.11 2.69 8.00
N ASP A 129 16.44 2.79 8.05
CA ASP A 129 17.32 2.36 6.97
C ASP A 129 17.84 0.95 7.23
N VAL A 130 17.64 0.06 6.27
CA VAL A 130 18.18 -1.30 6.30
C VAL A 130 18.94 -1.59 5.01
N SER A 131 19.93 -2.48 5.09
CA SER A 131 20.74 -2.87 3.95
C SER A 131 20.80 -4.38 3.81
N VAL A 132 20.70 -4.87 2.58
CA VAL A 132 20.84 -6.28 2.24
C VAL A 132 21.89 -6.43 1.14
N ASP A 133 22.75 -7.44 1.24
CA ASP A 133 23.67 -7.81 0.19
C ASP A 133 23.27 -9.15 -0.43
N PHE A 134 23.36 -9.25 -1.75
CA PHE A 134 23.17 -10.46 -2.52
C PHE A 134 24.54 -10.93 -3.03
N PRO A 135 25.25 -11.79 -2.27
CA PRO A 135 26.54 -12.31 -2.73
C PRO A 135 26.34 -13.21 -3.95
N VAL A 136 27.39 -13.37 -4.75
CA VAL A 136 27.35 -14.15 -6.01
C VAL A 136 26.78 -15.56 -5.84
N ASP A 137 27.03 -16.19 -4.70
CA ASP A 137 26.55 -17.55 -4.39
C ASP A 137 25.06 -17.61 -4.01
N SER A 138 24.38 -16.46 -3.87
CA SER A 138 22.92 -16.40 -3.67
C SER A 138 22.13 -16.47 -4.98
N PHE A 139 22.77 -16.32 -6.13
CA PHE A 139 22.11 -16.40 -7.43
C PHE A 139 21.83 -17.85 -7.84
N LEU A 140 20.69 -18.06 -8.56
CA LEU A 140 20.14 -19.38 -8.91
C LEU A 140 20.51 -19.83 -10.33
#